data_678f309b56fc997656d7d12fb3e04fa2
#
_entry.id   678f309b56fc997656d7d12fb3e04fa2
#
_cell.length_a   1.000
_cell.length_b   1.000
_cell.length_c   1.000
_cell.angle_alpha   90.00
_cell.angle_beta   90.00
_cell.angle_gamma   90.00
#
_symmetry.space_group_name_H-M   'P 1'
#
loop_
_entity.id
_entity.type
_entity.pdbx_description
1 polymer ?
#
loop_
_entity_poly.entity_id
_entity_poly.type
_entity_poly.pdbx_seq_one_letter_code
_entity_poly.pdbx_strand_id
1 'polypeptide(L)'
;MAKSRKDSRGYVLRTGESQRKDGRYSYSYTDLDKNRRTVYAKTLVELRAKERKIIRDKEDGLNPQLADRITLNELYDRFIEQKYDLKPSTKVNYLYMYNHFVRPTFGKRLIGKIKYSDVKKFYYRIILDEEMKANTLD
;
A
#
# COMPACT_ATOMS: atom_id res chain seq x y z
N MET A 1 -36.72 14.73 -10.70
CA MET A 1 -35.71 13.65 -10.72
C MET A 1 -34.50 14.10 -11.53
N ALA A 2 -33.32 14.03 -10.99
CA ALA A 2 -32.12 14.35 -11.73
C ALA A 2 -31.92 13.34 -12.86
N LYS A 3 -31.75 13.84 -14.12
CA LYS A 3 -31.46 12.99 -15.28
C LYS A 3 -30.15 12.24 -15.06
N SER A 4 -30.18 10.89 -15.11
CA SER A 4 -28.98 10.07 -15.04
C SER A 4 -28.01 10.44 -16.16
N ARG A 5 -26.76 10.69 -15.82
CA ARG A 5 -25.70 10.95 -16.81
C ARG A 5 -25.40 9.68 -17.59
N LYS A 6 -25.30 9.81 -18.92
CA LYS A 6 -24.98 8.71 -19.82
C LYS A 6 -23.69 9.02 -20.59
N ASP A 7 -22.99 7.99 -20.98
CA ASP A 7 -21.85 8.10 -21.89
C ASP A 7 -22.33 8.21 -23.37
N SER A 8 -21.38 8.34 -24.29
CA SER A 8 -21.64 8.41 -25.73
C SER A 8 -22.34 7.19 -26.33
N ARG A 9 -22.32 6.06 -25.62
CA ARG A 9 -22.95 4.77 -25.99
C ARG A 9 -24.30 4.55 -25.31
N GLY A 10 -24.74 5.48 -24.46
CA GLY A 10 -26.01 5.40 -23.73
C GLY A 10 -25.92 4.67 -22.38
N TYR A 11 -24.76 4.22 -21.93
CA TYR A 11 -24.60 3.60 -20.61
C TYR A 11 -24.67 4.63 -19.49
N VAL A 12 -25.40 4.29 -18.44
CA VAL A 12 -25.54 5.16 -17.27
C VAL A 12 -24.23 5.21 -16.49
N LEU A 13 -23.74 6.42 -16.26
CA LEU A 13 -22.56 6.69 -15.44
C LEU A 13 -22.95 6.81 -13.97
N ARG A 14 -22.15 6.18 -13.11
CA ARG A 14 -22.32 6.23 -11.65
C ARG A 14 -21.71 7.51 -11.07
N THR A 15 -21.96 7.74 -9.79
CA THR A 15 -21.34 8.85 -9.04
C THR A 15 -19.80 8.73 -9.10
N GLY A 16 -19.15 9.82 -9.46
CA GLY A 16 -17.68 9.85 -9.64
C GLY A 16 -17.21 9.46 -11.04
N GLU A 17 -18.00 8.70 -11.81
CA GLU A 17 -17.68 8.35 -13.20
C GLU A 17 -17.96 9.51 -14.16
N SER A 18 -17.10 9.70 -15.15
CA SER A 18 -17.35 10.59 -16.30
C SER A 18 -16.63 10.09 -17.54
N GLN A 19 -17.14 10.48 -18.71
CA GLN A 19 -16.48 10.28 -19.98
C GLN A 19 -15.84 11.59 -20.45
N ARG A 20 -14.57 11.51 -20.84
CA ARG A 20 -13.79 12.63 -21.35
C ARG A 20 -14.10 12.86 -22.84
N LYS A 21 -13.74 14.04 -23.33
CA LYS A 21 -13.88 14.39 -24.77
C LYS A 21 -13.07 13.47 -25.70
N ASP A 22 -11.97 12.89 -25.17
CA ASP A 22 -11.11 11.93 -25.89
C ASP A 22 -11.66 10.49 -25.89
N GLY A 23 -12.88 10.28 -25.37
CA GLY A 23 -13.55 8.98 -25.30
C GLY A 23 -13.12 8.11 -24.10
N ARG A 24 -12.08 8.47 -23.37
CA ARG A 24 -11.67 7.74 -22.16
C ARG A 24 -12.62 8.03 -21.01
N TYR A 25 -12.61 7.12 -20.05
CA TYR A 25 -13.40 7.24 -18.84
C TYR A 25 -12.53 7.64 -17.67
N SER A 26 -13.10 8.36 -16.71
CA SER A 26 -12.46 8.75 -15.46
C SER A 26 -13.38 8.48 -14.28
N TYR A 27 -12.77 8.10 -13.15
CA TYR A 27 -13.44 7.94 -11.88
C TYR A 27 -12.72 8.78 -10.83
N SER A 28 -13.44 9.71 -10.22
CA SER A 28 -12.94 10.58 -9.17
C SER A 28 -13.48 10.15 -7.81
N TYR A 29 -12.60 10.03 -6.83
CA TYR A 29 -12.91 9.60 -5.47
C TYR A 29 -12.07 10.37 -4.48
N THR A 30 -12.44 10.29 -3.21
CA THR A 30 -11.67 10.82 -2.09
C THR A 30 -10.97 9.66 -1.40
N ASP A 31 -9.65 9.74 -1.24
CA ASP A 31 -8.85 8.72 -0.55
C ASP A 31 -9.01 8.81 1.00
N LEU A 32 -8.34 7.91 1.71
CA LEU A 32 -8.40 7.88 3.18
C LEU A 32 -7.77 9.12 3.83
N ASP A 33 -6.85 9.79 3.14
CA ASP A 33 -6.21 11.04 3.58
C ASP A 33 -7.04 12.29 3.22
N LYS A 34 -8.29 12.11 2.76
CA LYS A 34 -9.21 13.17 2.30
C LYS A 34 -8.74 13.91 1.04
N ASN A 35 -7.78 13.37 0.29
CA ASN A 35 -7.34 13.93 -0.97
C ASN A 35 -8.22 13.43 -2.12
N ARG A 36 -8.55 14.32 -3.05
CA ARG A 36 -9.26 13.94 -4.27
C ARG A 36 -8.31 13.27 -5.25
N ARG A 37 -8.67 12.08 -5.72
CA ARG A 37 -7.92 11.28 -6.70
C ARG A 37 -8.78 10.99 -7.92
N THR A 38 -8.13 10.79 -9.07
CA THR A 38 -8.80 10.41 -10.30
C THR A 38 -8.02 9.30 -10.98
N VAL A 39 -8.71 8.25 -11.40
CA VAL A 39 -8.16 7.16 -12.20
C VAL A 39 -8.82 7.17 -13.58
N TYR A 40 -8.10 6.67 -14.58
CA TYR A 40 -8.52 6.66 -15.96
C TYR A 40 -8.53 5.26 -16.54
N ALA A 41 -9.42 5.02 -17.51
CA ALA A 41 -9.49 3.78 -18.26
C ALA A 41 -9.95 4.03 -19.70
N LYS A 42 -9.62 3.12 -20.59
CA LYS A 42 -10.06 3.19 -22.00
C LYS A 42 -11.51 2.76 -22.17
N THR A 43 -11.97 1.83 -21.32
CA THR A 43 -13.33 1.29 -21.35
C THR A 43 -14.02 1.44 -20.00
N LEU A 44 -15.37 1.47 -20.02
CA LEU A 44 -16.16 1.54 -18.79
C LEU A 44 -16.01 0.28 -17.93
N VAL A 45 -15.82 -0.88 -18.54
CA VAL A 45 -15.59 -2.14 -17.84
C VAL A 45 -14.27 -2.10 -17.06
N GLU A 46 -13.20 -1.62 -17.70
CA GLU A 46 -11.89 -1.45 -17.07
C GLU A 46 -11.96 -0.42 -15.93
N LEU A 47 -12.66 0.71 -16.15
CA LEU A 47 -12.85 1.71 -15.10
C LEU A 47 -13.54 1.12 -13.87
N ARG A 48 -14.62 0.37 -14.08
CA ARG A 48 -15.39 -0.25 -12.99
C ARG A 48 -14.63 -1.37 -12.26
N ALA A 49 -13.68 -2.03 -12.94
CA ALA A 49 -12.77 -2.96 -12.28
C ALA A 49 -11.81 -2.22 -11.33
N LYS A 50 -11.25 -1.09 -11.77
CA LYS A 50 -10.42 -0.21 -10.92
C LYS A 50 -11.22 0.37 -9.75
N GLU A 51 -12.45 0.82 -9.99
CA GLU A 51 -13.37 1.35 -8.98
C GLU A 51 -13.65 0.32 -7.87
N ARG A 52 -13.99 -0.92 -8.23
CA ARG A 52 -14.21 -2.00 -7.26
C ARG A 52 -12.98 -2.26 -6.37
N LYS A 53 -11.78 -2.24 -6.97
CA LYS A 53 -10.54 -2.39 -6.22
C LYS A 53 -10.34 -1.23 -5.24
N ILE A 54 -10.51 0.00 -5.69
CA ILE A 54 -10.37 1.21 -4.86
C ILE A 54 -11.35 1.19 -3.68
N ILE A 55 -12.61 0.83 -3.92
CA ILE A 55 -13.63 0.73 -2.88
C ILE A 55 -13.25 -0.32 -1.84
N ARG A 56 -12.82 -1.51 -2.30
CA ARG A 56 -12.37 -2.59 -1.42
C ARG A 56 -11.16 -2.17 -0.57
N ASP A 57 -10.12 -1.62 -1.22
CA ASP A 57 -8.92 -1.16 -0.53
C ASP A 57 -9.27 -0.12 0.54
N LYS A 58 -10.23 0.76 0.26
CA LYS A 58 -10.71 1.78 1.19
C LYS A 58 -11.52 1.17 2.36
N GLU A 59 -12.37 0.19 2.09
CA GLU A 59 -13.13 -0.55 3.11
C GLU A 59 -12.19 -1.34 4.02
N ASP A 60 -11.14 -1.93 3.47
CA ASP A 60 -10.09 -2.66 4.20
C ASP A 60 -9.11 -1.70 4.92
N GLY A 61 -9.29 -0.39 4.82
CA GLY A 61 -8.41 0.62 5.41
C GLY A 61 -7.03 0.69 4.75
N LEU A 62 -6.86 0.11 3.58
CA LEU A 62 -5.61 0.12 2.82
C LEU A 62 -5.42 1.47 2.12
N ASN A 63 -4.25 2.05 2.29
CA ASN A 63 -3.85 3.28 1.60
C ASN A 63 -2.63 3.00 0.71
N PRO A 64 -2.83 2.60 -0.57
CA PRO A 64 -1.74 2.30 -1.48
C PRO A 64 -0.78 3.47 -1.70
N GLN A 65 -1.28 4.70 -1.63
CA GLN A 65 -0.46 5.90 -1.78
C GLN A 65 0.49 6.10 -0.59
N LEU A 66 0.11 5.62 0.59
CA LEU A 66 0.97 5.68 1.77
C LEU A 66 2.20 4.79 1.59
N ALA A 67 2.04 3.62 0.96
CA ALA A 67 3.13 2.68 0.70
C ALA A 67 4.26 3.29 -0.16
N ASP A 68 3.93 4.26 -1.02
CA ASP A 68 4.91 4.97 -1.84
C ASP A 68 5.59 6.15 -1.12
N ARG A 69 5.17 6.46 0.10
CA ARG A 69 5.65 7.62 0.86
C ARG A 69 6.36 7.28 2.14
N ILE A 70 5.98 6.18 2.79
CA ILE A 70 6.57 5.76 4.05
C ILE A 70 7.63 4.69 3.85
N THR A 71 8.65 4.74 4.68
CA THR A 71 9.70 3.73 4.76
C THR A 71 9.28 2.56 5.64
N LEU A 72 10.00 1.44 5.52
CA LEU A 72 9.81 0.31 6.42
C LEU A 72 10.09 0.69 7.88
N ASN A 73 11.05 1.58 8.13
CA ASN A 73 11.33 2.10 9.47
C ASN A 73 10.11 2.80 10.09
N GLU A 74 9.47 3.69 9.35
CA GLU A 74 8.26 4.39 9.82
C GLU A 74 7.09 3.43 10.06
N LEU A 75 6.94 2.42 9.21
CA LEU A 75 5.93 1.39 9.42
C LEU A 75 6.23 0.55 10.68
N TYR A 76 7.50 0.18 10.87
CA TYR A 76 7.92 -0.59 12.05
C TYR A 76 7.70 0.20 13.35
N ASP A 77 8.02 1.49 13.36
CA ASP A 77 7.81 2.34 14.53
C ASP A 77 6.33 2.41 14.91
N ARG A 78 5.44 2.59 13.94
CA ARG A 78 3.99 2.53 14.16
C ARG A 78 3.52 1.16 14.66
N PHE A 79 4.07 0.08 14.10
CA PHE A 79 3.75 -1.29 14.51
C PHE A 79 4.12 -1.54 15.97
N ILE A 80 5.34 -1.18 16.37
CA ILE A 80 5.84 -1.44 17.72
C ILE A 80 5.13 -0.57 18.78
N GLU A 81 4.69 0.64 18.42
CA GLU A 81 3.90 1.50 19.28
C GLU A 81 2.53 0.90 19.59
N GLN A 82 1.93 0.20 18.64
CA GLN A 82 0.61 -0.43 18.79
C GLN A 82 0.66 -1.80 19.49
N LYS A 83 1.85 -2.36 19.71
CA LYS A 83 2.03 -3.66 20.35
C LYS A 83 2.07 -3.53 21.88
N TYR A 84 0.89 -3.44 22.48
CA TYR A 84 0.71 -3.36 23.93
C TYR A 84 0.71 -4.73 24.62
N ASP A 85 0.45 -5.81 23.86
CA ASP A 85 0.31 -7.18 24.30
C ASP A 85 1.65 -7.94 24.43
N LEU A 86 2.74 -7.35 23.96
CA LEU A 86 4.06 -7.98 24.03
C LEU A 86 4.66 -7.88 25.43
N LYS A 87 5.22 -9.01 25.90
CA LYS A 87 6.06 -9.00 27.10
C LYS A 87 7.23 -8.02 26.91
N PRO A 88 7.64 -7.29 27.97
CA PRO A 88 8.74 -6.32 27.86
C PRO A 88 10.02 -6.89 27.27
N SER A 89 10.39 -8.11 27.66
CA SER A 89 11.57 -8.80 27.13
C SER A 89 11.47 -9.09 25.62
N THR A 90 10.28 -9.47 25.15
CA THR A 90 10.03 -9.71 23.72
C THR A 90 10.11 -8.42 22.92
N LYS A 91 9.55 -7.33 23.47
CA LYS A 91 9.61 -6.01 22.83
C LYS A 91 11.04 -5.50 22.69
N VAL A 92 11.84 -5.65 23.75
CA VAL A 92 13.27 -5.30 23.74
C VAL A 92 14.03 -6.09 22.67
N ASN A 93 13.74 -7.39 22.54
CA ASN A 93 14.38 -8.26 21.56
C ASN A 93 14.01 -7.85 20.11
N TYR A 94 12.72 -7.56 19.84
CA TYR A 94 12.28 -7.07 18.54
C TYR A 94 12.95 -5.75 18.16
N LEU A 95 13.02 -4.81 19.11
CA LEU A 95 13.68 -3.52 18.90
C LEU A 95 15.18 -3.70 18.62
N TYR A 96 15.85 -4.55 19.38
CA TYR A 96 17.27 -4.83 19.18
C TYR A 96 17.54 -5.40 17.78
N MET A 97 16.84 -6.47 17.40
CA MET A 97 17.01 -7.14 16.12
C MET A 97 16.73 -6.19 14.94
N TYR A 98 15.62 -5.48 15.01
CA TYR A 98 15.25 -4.55 13.95
C TYR A 98 16.24 -3.39 13.84
N ASN A 99 16.58 -2.74 14.94
CA ASN A 99 17.47 -1.58 14.96
C ASN A 99 18.90 -1.94 14.52
N HIS A 100 19.35 -3.15 14.84
CA HIS A 100 20.69 -3.59 14.48
C HIS A 100 20.80 -4.03 13.01
N PHE A 101 19.88 -4.87 12.54
CA PHE A 101 19.99 -5.50 11.23
C PHE A 101 19.21 -4.80 10.10
N VAL A 102 18.04 -4.26 10.39
CA VAL A 102 17.10 -3.76 9.37
C VAL A 102 17.17 -2.26 9.23
N ARG A 103 17.10 -1.52 10.33
CA ARG A 103 16.99 -0.06 10.34
C ARG A 103 18.09 0.67 9.58
N PRO A 104 19.38 0.28 9.66
CA PRO A 104 20.47 1.04 9.02
C PRO A 104 20.44 1.02 7.50
N THR A 105 19.91 -0.05 6.91
CA THR A 105 19.96 -0.29 5.45
C THR A 105 18.60 -0.57 4.85
N PHE A 106 18.06 -1.76 5.03
CA PHE A 106 16.82 -2.22 4.40
C PHE A 106 15.59 -1.41 4.87
N GLY A 107 15.55 -1.00 6.12
CA GLY A 107 14.46 -0.22 6.70
C GLY A 107 14.28 1.17 6.10
N LYS A 108 15.25 1.70 5.37
CA LYS A 108 15.17 2.99 4.67
C LYS A 108 14.41 2.92 3.35
N ARG A 109 14.07 1.71 2.87
CA ARG A 109 13.32 1.53 1.63
C ARG A 109 11.85 1.91 1.80
N LEU A 110 11.27 2.49 0.75
CA LEU A 110 9.83 2.73 0.68
C LEU A 110 9.09 1.39 0.58
N ILE A 111 8.01 1.23 1.35
CA ILE A 111 7.26 -0.04 1.44
C ILE A 111 6.78 -0.50 0.07
N GLY A 112 6.23 0.40 -0.74
CA GLY A 112 5.69 0.09 -2.07
C GLY A 112 6.74 -0.39 -3.06
N LYS A 113 8.03 -0.21 -2.75
CA LYS A 113 9.16 -0.64 -3.61
C LYS A 113 9.85 -1.91 -3.13
N ILE A 114 9.43 -2.46 -2.00
CA ILE A 114 9.98 -3.72 -1.47
C ILE A 114 9.34 -4.90 -2.20
N LYS A 115 10.17 -5.74 -2.81
CA LYS A 115 9.76 -6.97 -3.48
C LYS A 115 10.24 -8.18 -2.69
N TYR A 116 9.59 -9.33 -2.90
CA TYR A 116 10.02 -10.60 -2.30
C TYR A 116 11.51 -10.90 -2.53
N SER A 117 12.00 -10.64 -3.75
CA SER A 117 13.42 -10.82 -4.09
C SER A 117 14.36 -9.95 -3.25
N ASP A 118 13.93 -8.73 -2.87
CA ASP A 118 14.73 -7.84 -2.03
C ASP A 118 14.84 -8.36 -0.60
N VAL A 119 13.74 -8.87 -0.05
CA VAL A 119 13.72 -9.52 1.26
C VAL A 119 14.62 -10.75 1.28
N LYS A 120 14.51 -11.60 0.26
CA LYS A 120 15.34 -12.80 0.12
C LYS A 120 16.83 -12.47 0.06
N LYS A 121 17.23 -11.47 -0.73
CA LYS A 121 18.62 -11.01 -0.82
C LYS A 121 19.12 -10.45 0.52
N PHE A 122 18.27 -9.74 1.24
CA PHE A 122 18.57 -9.19 2.55
C PHE A 122 18.84 -10.31 3.57
N TYR A 123 17.99 -11.35 3.63
CA TYR A 123 18.21 -12.49 4.51
C TYR A 123 19.50 -13.24 4.17
N TYR A 124 19.77 -13.51 2.90
CA TYR A 124 21.03 -14.17 2.50
C TYR A 124 22.27 -13.37 2.92
N ARG A 125 22.20 -12.05 2.77
CA ARG A 125 23.31 -11.19 3.21
C ARG A 125 23.55 -11.30 4.71
N ILE A 126 22.50 -11.23 5.53
CA ILE A 126 22.66 -11.35 6.98
C ILE A 126 23.19 -12.72 7.40
N ILE A 127 22.71 -13.79 6.77
CA ILE A 127 23.18 -15.16 7.07
C ILE A 127 24.66 -15.29 6.71
N LEU A 128 25.11 -14.74 5.58
CA LEU A 128 26.48 -14.88 5.10
C LEU A 128 27.45 -13.91 5.79
N ASP A 129 27.07 -12.65 5.97
CA ASP A 129 27.93 -11.60 6.50
C ASP A 129 28.01 -11.61 8.02
N GLU A 130 26.90 -11.96 8.69
CA GLU A 130 26.78 -11.92 10.15
C GLU A 130 26.82 -13.32 10.79
N GLU A 131 27.05 -14.37 9.99
CA GLU A 131 27.06 -15.79 10.42
C GLU A 131 25.83 -16.22 11.24
N MET A 132 24.69 -15.55 10.98
CA MET A 132 23.45 -15.82 11.71
C MET A 132 22.79 -17.12 11.25
N LYS A 133 22.25 -17.88 12.20
CA LYS A 133 21.43 -19.05 11.90
C LYS A 133 20.07 -18.58 11.32
N ALA A 134 19.57 -19.28 10.30
CA ALA A 134 18.29 -18.98 9.67
C ALA A 134 17.13 -18.87 10.68
N ASN A 135 17.10 -19.73 11.70
CA ASN A 135 16.08 -19.73 12.75
C ASN A 135 16.06 -18.46 13.62
N THR A 136 17.09 -17.63 13.55
CA THR A 136 17.17 -16.39 14.34
C THR A 136 16.49 -15.23 13.61
N LEU A 137 16.24 -15.40 12.30
CA LEU A 137 15.68 -14.36 11.41
C LEU A 137 14.16 -14.52 11.17
N ASP A 138 13.59 -15.67 11.50
CA ASP A 138 12.15 -15.95 11.46
C ASP A 138 11.49 -15.46 12.77
#